data_9799e6672a5ba7432f6b1c5e23ec14a6
#
_entry.id   9799e6672a5ba7432f6b1c5e23ec14a6
#
_cell.length_a   1.000
_cell.length_b   1.000
_cell.length_c   1.000
_cell.angle_alpha   90.00
_cell.angle_beta   90.00
_cell.angle_gamma   90.00
#
_symmetry.space_group_name_H-M   'P 1'
#
loop_
_entity.id
_entity.type
_entity.pdbx_description
1 polymer ?
#
loop_
_entity_poly.entity_id
_entity_poly.type
_entity_poly.pdbx_seq_one_letter_code
_entity_poly.pdbx_strand_id
1 'polypeptide(L)'
;MLFVYAVTAILVVALVAVSIKIVGQAEVMVVERLGRFNRIARSGLNILIPFIERPRAIDVRYLEEDVGGGRRVVQGSTTRIDLREQVLNFPSQPVITKDNVTIDIDAVLYYRVADPQKATYSVQNLPFALETLTRTTLRNIVGEMELDATLTSRDVINKRMREVIEEASIGWGVDVTRVELQSIEPPRDIQQSMELQMRAERERRAAVTNAEASKRAAVLEAEGQREAQVRKAEGEREANILRAQGQAEARLALAEAEAAAIGRIAAALPDGQAAMYLLGLKYLEALPQLTAGKGSTIFLPAEASGVMGALGGLRELLSATGGARESTGGPGAGATSATRSAPGLGTPDAYRALGGGEPTGS
;
A
#
# COMPACT_ATOMS: atom_id res chain seq x y z
N MET A 1 59.18 -25.72 -69.80
CA MET A 1 58.07 -26.61 -69.36
C MET A 1 57.83 -26.51 -67.83
N LEU A 2 58.86 -26.74 -67.01
CA LEU A 2 58.69 -26.71 -65.53
C LEU A 2 58.17 -25.36 -65.01
N PHE A 3 58.57 -24.22 -65.49
CA PHE A 3 58.12 -22.88 -65.17
C PHE A 3 56.62 -22.68 -65.47
N VAL A 4 56.13 -23.17 -66.59
CA VAL A 4 54.71 -23.07 -66.99
C VAL A 4 53.83 -23.88 -66.03
N TYR A 5 54.26 -25.10 -65.64
CA TYR A 5 53.57 -25.93 -64.69
C TYR A 5 53.54 -25.28 -63.28
N ALA A 6 54.65 -24.65 -62.87
CA ALA A 6 54.68 -23.94 -61.59
C ALA A 6 53.70 -22.73 -61.55
N VAL A 7 53.67 -21.93 -62.62
CA VAL A 7 52.76 -20.79 -62.75
C VAL A 7 51.32 -21.24 -62.79
N THR A 8 50.95 -22.30 -63.51
CA THR A 8 49.59 -22.85 -63.55
C THR A 8 49.18 -23.41 -62.21
N ALA A 9 50.06 -24.11 -61.48
CA ALA A 9 49.78 -24.62 -60.13
C ALA A 9 49.51 -23.48 -59.14
N ILE A 10 50.34 -22.43 -59.17
CA ILE A 10 50.12 -21.23 -58.30
C ILE A 10 48.80 -20.58 -58.66
N LEU A 11 48.47 -20.43 -59.93
CA LEU A 11 47.23 -19.82 -60.37
C LEU A 11 45.98 -20.64 -59.89
N VAL A 12 46.08 -21.97 -60.03
CA VAL A 12 45.02 -22.86 -59.55
C VAL A 12 44.84 -22.77 -57.98
N VAL A 13 45.96 -22.77 -57.26
CA VAL A 13 45.95 -22.60 -55.81
C VAL A 13 45.33 -21.24 -55.39
N ALA A 14 45.76 -20.18 -56.10
CA ALA A 14 45.21 -18.83 -55.85
C ALA A 14 43.69 -18.78 -56.15
N LEU A 15 43.24 -19.43 -57.22
CA LEU A 15 41.83 -19.49 -57.60
C LEU A 15 41.02 -20.28 -56.58
N VAL A 16 41.52 -21.40 -56.06
CA VAL A 16 40.89 -22.17 -54.98
C VAL A 16 40.84 -21.37 -53.69
N ALA A 17 41.91 -20.65 -53.33
CA ALA A 17 41.94 -19.82 -52.14
C ALA A 17 40.89 -18.68 -52.14
N VAL A 18 40.66 -18.04 -53.29
CA VAL A 18 39.65 -16.99 -53.49
C VAL A 18 38.23 -17.57 -53.46
N SER A 19 38.09 -18.84 -53.89
CA SER A 19 36.78 -19.52 -53.92
C SER A 19 36.21 -19.86 -52.56
N ILE A 20 37.09 -20.02 -51.57
CA ILE A 20 36.67 -20.43 -50.24
C ILE A 20 36.25 -19.21 -49.42
N LYS A 21 34.99 -19.20 -48.97
CA LYS A 21 34.45 -18.18 -48.04
C LYS A 21 33.90 -18.86 -46.80
N ILE A 22 34.35 -18.40 -45.64
CA ILE A 22 33.87 -18.86 -44.36
C ILE A 22 32.81 -17.87 -43.86
N VAL A 23 31.62 -18.35 -43.57
CA VAL A 23 30.50 -17.59 -43.02
C VAL A 23 30.36 -17.93 -41.54
N GLY A 24 30.26 -16.91 -40.69
CA GLY A 24 30.08 -17.07 -39.22
C GLY A 24 28.80 -17.79 -38.86
N GLN A 25 28.75 -18.28 -37.62
CA GLN A 25 27.51 -18.80 -37.03
C GLN A 25 26.56 -17.66 -36.83
N ALA A 26 25.30 -17.78 -37.16
CA ALA A 26 24.28 -16.73 -37.16
C ALA A 26 24.42 -15.66 -38.27
N GLU A 27 25.36 -15.85 -39.24
CA GLU A 27 25.44 -15.03 -40.42
C GLU A 27 25.03 -15.84 -41.64
N VAL A 28 24.58 -15.13 -42.67
CA VAL A 28 24.34 -15.71 -44.01
C VAL A 28 24.84 -14.74 -45.06
N MET A 29 25.09 -15.28 -46.24
CA MET A 29 25.56 -14.52 -47.39
C MET A 29 24.67 -14.84 -48.61
N VAL A 30 24.14 -13.80 -49.23
CA VAL A 30 23.37 -13.94 -50.48
C VAL A 30 24.36 -14.02 -51.65
N VAL A 31 24.30 -15.12 -52.40
CA VAL A 31 25.19 -15.39 -53.56
C VAL A 31 24.41 -15.21 -54.85
N GLU A 32 24.91 -14.32 -55.68
CA GLU A 32 24.44 -14.09 -57.05
C GLU A 32 25.31 -14.82 -58.07
N ARG A 33 24.68 -15.37 -59.08
CA ARG A 33 25.36 -15.94 -60.27
C ARG A 33 24.98 -15.11 -61.48
N LEU A 34 25.96 -14.43 -62.05
CA LEU A 34 25.77 -13.56 -63.23
C LEU A 34 24.62 -12.55 -63.06
N GLY A 35 24.51 -11.96 -61.84
CA GLY A 35 23.48 -10.97 -61.49
C GLY A 35 22.10 -11.53 -61.15
N ARG A 36 21.94 -12.85 -61.09
CA ARG A 36 20.70 -13.49 -60.61
C ARG A 36 20.92 -14.15 -59.26
N PHE A 37 19.91 -14.11 -58.39
CA PHE A 37 19.91 -14.87 -57.14
C PHE A 37 20.15 -16.37 -57.43
N ASN A 38 21.11 -16.96 -56.72
CA ASN A 38 21.45 -18.37 -56.87
C ASN A 38 21.11 -19.15 -55.60
N ARG A 39 21.70 -18.75 -54.47
CA ARG A 39 21.52 -19.44 -53.18
C ARG A 39 21.88 -18.53 -52.00
N ILE A 40 21.48 -18.97 -50.83
CA ILE A 40 21.92 -18.40 -49.55
C ILE A 40 23.02 -19.30 -49.00
N ALA A 41 24.22 -18.78 -48.88
CA ALA A 41 25.33 -19.43 -48.21
C ALA A 41 25.14 -19.35 -46.70
N ARG A 42 24.91 -20.51 -46.05
CA ARG A 42 24.75 -20.63 -44.62
C ARG A 42 26.09 -20.68 -43.89
N SER A 43 26.06 -20.66 -42.56
CA SER A 43 27.25 -20.77 -41.70
C SER A 43 28.11 -22.00 -42.06
N GLY A 44 29.40 -21.80 -42.00
CA GLY A 44 30.40 -22.80 -42.35
C GLY A 44 31.21 -22.47 -43.62
N LEU A 45 31.84 -23.49 -44.19
CA LEU A 45 32.69 -23.37 -45.36
C LEU A 45 31.81 -23.38 -46.61
N ASN A 46 31.93 -22.33 -47.41
CA ASN A 46 31.22 -22.18 -48.69
C ASN A 46 32.22 -21.99 -49.83
N ILE A 47 31.99 -22.70 -50.91
CA ILE A 47 32.80 -22.60 -52.13
C ILE A 47 32.01 -21.79 -53.15
N LEU A 48 32.56 -20.66 -53.55
CA LEU A 48 32.05 -19.77 -54.60
C LEU A 48 32.86 -19.95 -55.86
N ILE A 49 32.21 -20.00 -57.04
CA ILE A 49 32.89 -20.07 -58.29
C ILE A 49 33.37 -18.66 -58.66
N PRO A 50 34.70 -18.38 -58.65
CA PRO A 50 35.24 -17.07 -58.96
C PRO A 50 34.75 -16.59 -60.32
N PHE A 51 34.57 -15.28 -60.50
CA PHE A 51 34.10 -14.59 -61.70
C PHE A 51 32.57 -14.80 -61.99
N ILE A 52 32.00 -15.95 -61.65
CA ILE A 52 30.63 -16.29 -61.97
C ILE A 52 29.71 -16.01 -60.75
N GLU A 53 30.17 -16.40 -59.55
CA GLU A 53 29.42 -16.19 -58.31
C GLU A 53 30.04 -15.03 -57.51
N ARG A 54 29.17 -14.10 -57.09
CA ARG A 54 29.58 -12.95 -56.26
C ARG A 54 28.64 -12.82 -55.05
N PRO A 55 29.19 -12.54 -53.87
CA PRO A 55 28.33 -12.19 -52.74
C PRO A 55 27.72 -10.80 -52.96
N ARG A 56 26.42 -10.68 -52.72
CA ARG A 56 25.73 -9.39 -52.80
C ARG A 56 26.05 -8.57 -51.56
N ALA A 57 26.43 -7.32 -51.75
CA ALA A 57 26.60 -6.35 -50.69
C ALA A 57 25.25 -5.76 -50.30
N ILE A 58 25.04 -5.61 -49.01
CA ILE A 58 23.87 -4.94 -48.42
C ILE A 58 24.32 -3.77 -47.54
N ASP A 59 23.49 -2.76 -47.44
CA ASP A 59 23.75 -1.63 -46.56
C ASP A 59 23.38 -2.00 -45.12
N VAL A 60 24.26 -1.71 -44.18
CA VAL A 60 24.09 -1.89 -42.76
C VAL A 60 24.40 -0.60 -42.03
N ARG A 61 23.76 -0.40 -40.90
CA ARG A 61 24.08 0.69 -39.98
C ARG A 61 24.75 0.10 -38.75
N TYR A 62 25.83 0.67 -38.32
CA TYR A 62 26.45 0.38 -37.03
C TYR A 62 26.89 1.66 -36.36
N LEU A 63 26.89 1.60 -35.04
CA LEU A 63 27.35 2.69 -34.20
C LEU A 63 28.84 2.56 -34.06
N GLU A 64 29.57 3.55 -34.54
CA GLU A 64 31.01 3.66 -34.33
C GLU A 64 31.29 4.67 -33.23
N GLU A 65 32.09 4.28 -32.26
CA GLU A 65 32.55 5.19 -31.21
C GLU A 65 33.66 6.08 -31.81
N ASP A 66 33.37 7.38 -31.88
CA ASP A 66 34.37 8.36 -32.30
C ASP A 66 35.43 8.53 -31.21
N VAL A 67 36.67 8.83 -31.62
CA VAL A 67 37.82 9.06 -30.74
C VAL A 67 37.55 10.15 -29.66
N GLY A 68 36.52 10.96 -29.86
CA GLY A 68 36.04 11.98 -28.92
C GLY A 68 34.94 11.54 -27.96
N GLY A 69 34.58 10.24 -27.88
CA GLY A 69 33.51 9.72 -27.02
C GLY A 69 32.08 9.94 -27.55
N GLY A 70 31.94 10.46 -28.78
CA GLY A 70 30.68 10.60 -29.49
C GLY A 70 30.29 9.31 -30.22
N ARG A 71 29.01 8.92 -30.16
CA ARG A 71 28.51 7.83 -31.00
C ARG A 71 28.05 8.35 -32.34
N ARG A 72 28.73 7.90 -33.40
CA ARG A 72 28.40 8.26 -34.78
C ARG A 72 27.75 7.07 -35.48
N VAL A 73 26.63 7.30 -36.13
CA VAL A 73 25.98 6.30 -36.97
C VAL A 73 26.73 6.26 -38.30
N VAL A 74 27.40 5.16 -38.59
CA VAL A 74 28.11 4.94 -39.85
C VAL A 74 27.31 3.98 -40.70
N GLN A 75 27.12 4.36 -41.96
CA GLN A 75 26.58 3.48 -42.97
C GLN A 75 27.73 2.74 -43.66
N GLY A 76 27.72 1.44 -43.60
CA GLY A 76 28.66 0.58 -44.25
C GLY A 76 27.98 -0.42 -45.16
N SER A 77 28.74 -0.99 -46.06
CA SER A 77 28.25 -2.08 -46.89
C SER A 77 28.96 -3.37 -46.51
N THR A 78 28.18 -4.41 -46.26
CA THR A 78 28.69 -5.74 -45.93
C THR A 78 28.05 -6.79 -46.83
N THR A 79 28.78 -7.89 -47.04
CA THR A 79 28.25 -9.05 -47.76
C THR A 79 27.64 -10.11 -46.87
N ARG A 80 27.66 -9.88 -45.57
CA ARG A 80 27.13 -10.80 -44.55
C ARG A 80 25.91 -10.21 -43.87
N ILE A 81 24.87 -10.99 -43.74
CA ILE A 81 23.62 -10.63 -43.06
C ILE A 81 23.62 -11.34 -41.74
N ASP A 82 23.56 -10.60 -40.65
CA ASP A 82 23.36 -11.12 -39.29
C ASP A 82 21.88 -11.48 -39.09
N LEU A 83 21.61 -12.71 -38.64
CA LEU A 83 20.27 -13.22 -38.38
C LEU A 83 19.85 -13.02 -36.92
N ARG A 84 20.75 -12.54 -36.06
CA ARG A 84 20.42 -12.22 -34.68
C ARG A 84 19.53 -11.00 -34.63
N GLU A 85 18.90 -10.81 -33.50
CA GLU A 85 18.13 -9.59 -33.23
C GLU A 85 19.03 -8.36 -33.26
N GLN A 86 18.61 -7.37 -34.02
CA GLN A 86 19.30 -6.11 -34.20
C GLN A 86 18.49 -4.99 -33.62
N VAL A 87 19.18 -3.97 -33.12
CA VAL A 87 18.57 -2.80 -32.50
C VAL A 87 18.79 -1.59 -33.39
N LEU A 88 17.70 -0.91 -33.76
CA LEU A 88 17.73 0.30 -34.54
C LEU A 88 17.21 1.46 -33.71
N ASN A 89 18.08 2.35 -33.29
CA ASN A 89 17.75 3.59 -32.60
C ASN A 89 17.38 4.67 -33.59
N PHE A 90 16.28 5.37 -33.31
CA PHE A 90 15.84 6.53 -34.07
C PHE A 90 16.16 7.80 -33.27
N PRO A 91 16.76 8.81 -33.92
CA PRO A 91 16.94 10.09 -33.24
C PRO A 91 15.63 10.74 -32.92
N SER A 92 15.62 11.54 -31.86
CA SER A 92 14.45 12.32 -31.45
C SER A 92 13.93 13.16 -32.63
N GLN A 93 12.60 13.17 -32.77
CA GLN A 93 11.91 13.93 -33.81
C GLN A 93 10.73 14.70 -33.24
N PRO A 94 10.47 15.92 -33.70
CA PRO A 94 9.30 16.66 -33.32
C PRO A 94 8.04 16.08 -33.97
N VAL A 95 7.02 15.85 -33.13
CA VAL A 95 5.70 15.38 -33.55
C VAL A 95 4.63 16.26 -32.89
N ILE A 96 3.56 16.54 -33.61
CA ILE A 96 2.44 17.34 -33.10
C ILE A 96 1.32 16.39 -32.66
N THR A 97 0.88 16.52 -31.43
CA THR A 97 -0.23 15.77 -30.85
C THR A 97 -1.59 16.33 -31.33
N LYS A 98 -2.67 15.60 -31.07
CA LYS A 98 -4.05 16.01 -31.42
C LYS A 98 -4.46 17.37 -30.81
N ASP A 99 -3.98 17.67 -29.62
CA ASP A 99 -4.18 18.92 -28.88
C ASP A 99 -3.20 20.05 -29.29
N ASN A 100 -2.52 19.85 -30.42
CA ASN A 100 -1.63 20.82 -31.07
C ASN A 100 -0.38 21.18 -30.24
N VAL A 101 0.12 20.26 -29.45
CA VAL A 101 1.38 20.40 -28.73
C VAL A 101 2.48 19.70 -29.50
N THR A 102 3.60 20.41 -29.73
CA THR A 102 4.80 19.80 -30.35
C THR A 102 5.61 19.09 -29.26
N ILE A 103 5.87 17.80 -29.43
CA ILE A 103 6.67 17.01 -28.50
C ILE A 103 7.81 16.34 -29.25
N ASP A 104 8.95 16.17 -28.58
CA ASP A 104 10.10 15.44 -29.11
C ASP A 104 10.02 13.99 -28.62
N ILE A 105 10.04 13.05 -29.58
CA ILE A 105 9.91 11.61 -29.30
C ILE A 105 11.03 10.84 -30.00
N ASP A 106 11.64 9.93 -29.27
CA ASP A 106 12.56 8.92 -29.79
C ASP A 106 12.02 7.50 -29.54
N ALA A 107 12.44 6.58 -30.38
CA ALA A 107 12.00 5.20 -30.33
C ALA A 107 13.12 4.24 -30.70
N VAL A 108 12.96 3.00 -30.28
CA VAL A 108 13.86 1.89 -30.60
C VAL A 108 13.07 0.75 -31.21
N LEU A 109 13.59 0.21 -32.28
CA LEU A 109 13.04 -0.94 -32.99
C LEU A 109 13.97 -2.14 -32.81
N TYR A 110 13.41 -3.27 -32.37
CA TYR A 110 14.08 -4.56 -32.33
C TYR A 110 13.56 -5.42 -33.46
N TYR A 111 14.47 -5.85 -34.34
CA TYR A 111 14.11 -6.65 -35.49
C TYR A 111 15.15 -7.70 -35.80
N ARG A 112 14.76 -8.72 -36.53
CA ARG A 112 15.67 -9.74 -37.08
C ARG A 112 15.33 -10.00 -38.53
N VAL A 113 16.35 -10.37 -39.32
CA VAL A 113 16.15 -10.77 -40.69
C VAL A 113 15.68 -12.23 -40.73
N ALA A 114 14.43 -12.45 -41.11
CA ALA A 114 13.81 -13.77 -41.24
C ALA A 114 14.07 -14.38 -42.62
N ASP A 115 13.96 -13.57 -43.68
CA ASP A 115 14.23 -13.98 -45.06
C ASP A 115 15.33 -13.08 -45.69
N PRO A 116 16.59 -13.55 -45.73
CA PRO A 116 17.70 -12.80 -46.29
C PRO A 116 17.52 -12.46 -47.78
N GLN A 117 16.83 -13.28 -48.54
CA GLN A 117 16.56 -13.00 -49.95
C GLN A 117 15.66 -11.78 -50.11
N LYS A 118 14.53 -11.76 -49.39
CA LYS A 118 13.62 -10.61 -49.43
C LYS A 118 14.30 -9.35 -48.88
N ALA A 119 15.03 -9.45 -47.79
CA ALA A 119 15.77 -8.34 -47.18
C ALA A 119 16.78 -7.69 -48.14
N THR A 120 17.33 -8.50 -49.09
CA THR A 120 18.30 -8.01 -50.06
C THR A 120 17.66 -7.43 -51.31
N TYR A 121 16.55 -8.00 -51.80
CA TYR A 121 16.00 -7.65 -53.13
C TYR A 121 14.68 -6.86 -53.07
N SER A 122 13.90 -6.94 -51.97
CA SER A 122 12.62 -6.23 -51.88
C SER A 122 12.79 -4.77 -51.48
N VAL A 123 13.90 -4.42 -50.81
CA VAL A 123 14.20 -3.07 -50.33
C VAL A 123 15.66 -2.72 -50.57
N GLN A 124 15.92 -1.49 -51.01
CA GLN A 124 17.30 -1.08 -51.32
C GLN A 124 18.16 -0.87 -50.06
N ASN A 125 17.62 -0.20 -49.07
CA ASN A 125 18.27 0.08 -47.78
C ASN A 125 17.29 -0.23 -46.66
N LEU A 126 17.42 -1.43 -46.08
CA LEU A 126 16.52 -1.94 -45.05
C LEU A 126 16.51 -1.08 -43.81
N PRO A 127 17.65 -0.67 -43.20
CA PRO A 127 17.65 0.19 -42.03
C PRO A 127 16.96 1.54 -42.28
N PHE A 128 17.18 2.16 -43.42
CA PHE A 128 16.55 3.43 -43.77
C PHE A 128 15.04 3.29 -44.02
N ALA A 129 14.62 2.21 -44.66
CA ALA A 129 13.20 1.94 -44.90
C ALA A 129 12.46 1.70 -43.57
N LEU A 130 13.00 0.89 -42.68
CA LEU A 130 12.46 0.67 -41.32
C LEU A 130 12.41 1.97 -40.52
N GLU A 131 13.46 2.80 -40.59
CA GLU A 131 13.47 4.10 -39.91
C GLU A 131 12.36 5.00 -40.44
N THR A 132 12.23 5.14 -41.74
CA THR A 132 11.22 6.01 -42.34
C THR A 132 9.81 5.53 -42.04
N LEU A 133 9.58 4.23 -42.12
CA LEU A 133 8.28 3.62 -41.77
C LEU A 133 7.95 3.86 -40.31
N THR A 134 8.88 3.58 -39.39
CA THR A 134 8.68 3.78 -37.96
C THR A 134 8.40 5.23 -37.62
N ARG A 135 9.17 6.15 -38.22
CA ARG A 135 9.02 7.59 -38.03
C ARG A 135 7.64 8.07 -38.50
N THR A 136 7.18 7.61 -39.65
CA THR A 136 5.87 7.99 -40.19
C THR A 136 4.73 7.40 -39.39
N THR A 137 4.83 6.13 -38.99
CA THR A 137 3.85 5.45 -38.15
C THR A 137 3.73 6.11 -36.78
N LEU A 138 4.87 6.43 -36.16
CA LEU A 138 4.90 7.15 -34.89
C LEU A 138 4.19 8.49 -34.97
N ARG A 139 4.50 9.27 -36.02
CA ARG A 139 3.85 10.57 -36.24
C ARG A 139 2.32 10.44 -36.40
N ASN A 140 1.85 9.44 -37.14
CA ASN A 140 0.42 9.21 -37.33
C ASN A 140 -0.25 8.83 -36.01
N ILE A 141 0.29 7.86 -35.27
CA ILE A 141 -0.30 7.39 -34.01
C ILE A 141 -0.34 8.51 -32.97
N VAL A 142 0.75 9.25 -32.80
CA VAL A 142 0.83 10.35 -31.83
C VAL A 142 -0.09 11.52 -32.25
N GLY A 143 -0.17 11.81 -33.54
CA GLY A 143 -1.08 12.83 -34.06
C GLY A 143 -2.58 12.57 -33.83
N GLU A 144 -2.95 11.32 -33.59
CA GLU A 144 -4.32 10.93 -33.20
C GLU A 144 -4.57 11.01 -31.69
N MET A 145 -3.53 11.13 -30.86
CA MET A 145 -3.59 11.11 -29.40
C MET A 145 -3.37 12.49 -28.78
N GLU A 146 -3.99 12.73 -27.64
CA GLU A 146 -3.71 13.89 -26.80
C GLU A 146 -2.40 13.69 -26.03
N LEU A 147 -1.75 14.78 -25.62
CA LEU A 147 -0.47 14.74 -24.92
C LEU A 147 -0.52 13.85 -23.68
N ASP A 148 -1.54 14.03 -22.84
CA ASP A 148 -1.70 13.26 -21.60
C ASP A 148 -1.86 11.76 -21.87
N ALA A 149 -2.64 11.40 -22.90
CA ALA A 149 -2.78 10.03 -23.37
C ALA A 149 -1.47 9.46 -23.91
N THR A 150 -0.69 10.27 -24.63
CA THR A 150 0.62 9.87 -25.17
C THR A 150 1.63 9.55 -24.07
N LEU A 151 1.63 10.33 -22.98
CA LEU A 151 2.51 10.11 -21.83
C LEU A 151 2.11 8.89 -20.99
N THR A 152 0.81 8.63 -20.86
CA THR A 152 0.29 7.57 -19.97
C THR A 152 0.09 6.23 -20.66
N SER A 153 -0.13 6.20 -21.97
CA SER A 153 -0.51 4.99 -22.72
C SER A 153 0.60 4.48 -23.66
N ARG A 154 1.84 4.50 -23.21
CA ARG A 154 3.00 4.04 -24.00
C ARG A 154 2.83 2.62 -24.55
N ASP A 155 2.27 1.71 -23.76
CA ASP A 155 2.04 0.32 -24.16
C ASP A 155 1.10 0.20 -25.37
N VAL A 156 0.07 1.06 -25.42
CA VAL A 156 -0.88 1.10 -26.55
C VAL A 156 -0.19 1.59 -27.82
N ILE A 157 0.66 2.61 -27.69
CA ILE A 157 1.44 3.14 -28.81
C ILE A 157 2.42 2.09 -29.31
N ASN A 158 3.20 1.48 -28.44
CA ASN A 158 4.16 0.43 -28.76
C ASN A 158 3.49 -0.74 -29.51
N LYS A 159 2.31 -1.17 -29.03
CA LYS A 159 1.55 -2.24 -29.65
C LYS A 159 1.06 -1.86 -31.05
N ARG A 160 0.45 -0.69 -31.22
CA ARG A 160 -0.03 -0.21 -32.52
C ARG A 160 1.11 -0.01 -33.50
N MET A 161 2.22 0.58 -33.05
CA MET A 161 3.43 0.72 -33.88
C MET A 161 3.93 -0.63 -34.36
N ARG A 162 4.04 -1.60 -33.45
CA ARG A 162 4.48 -2.94 -33.80
C ARG A 162 3.60 -3.56 -34.88
N GLU A 163 2.28 -3.53 -34.69
CA GLU A 163 1.31 -4.12 -35.63
C GLU A 163 1.46 -3.53 -37.05
N VAL A 164 1.53 -2.22 -37.17
CA VAL A 164 1.67 -1.54 -38.48
C VAL A 164 3.03 -1.80 -39.13
N ILE A 165 4.10 -1.77 -38.34
CA ILE A 165 5.45 -1.97 -38.86
C ILE A 165 5.66 -3.44 -39.26
N GLU A 166 5.14 -4.39 -38.47
CA GLU A 166 5.21 -5.82 -38.75
C GLU A 166 4.50 -6.16 -40.06
N GLU A 167 3.29 -5.65 -40.30
CA GLU A 167 2.53 -5.85 -41.54
C GLU A 167 3.33 -5.39 -42.76
N ALA A 168 3.94 -4.23 -42.70
CA ALA A 168 4.75 -3.70 -43.81
C ALA A 168 6.09 -4.42 -43.97
N SER A 169 6.73 -4.85 -42.90
CA SER A 169 8.05 -5.47 -42.87
C SER A 169 8.06 -6.93 -43.36
N ILE A 170 6.94 -7.63 -43.31
CA ILE A 170 6.78 -8.99 -43.84
C ILE A 170 7.19 -9.05 -45.32
N GLY A 171 6.81 -8.04 -46.11
CA GLY A 171 7.20 -7.92 -47.51
C GLY A 171 8.69 -7.80 -47.73
N TRP A 172 9.43 -7.30 -46.77
CA TRP A 172 10.89 -7.14 -46.78
C TRP A 172 11.64 -8.32 -46.13
N GLY A 173 10.91 -9.33 -45.63
CA GLY A 173 11.53 -10.50 -45.01
C GLY A 173 12.13 -10.21 -43.62
N VAL A 174 11.56 -9.25 -42.90
CA VAL A 174 11.98 -8.83 -41.56
C VAL A 174 10.89 -9.16 -40.58
N ASP A 175 11.28 -9.65 -39.42
CA ASP A 175 10.43 -9.92 -38.32
C ASP A 175 10.70 -8.86 -37.23
N VAL A 176 9.68 -8.07 -36.88
CA VAL A 176 9.78 -7.03 -35.85
C VAL A 176 9.37 -7.62 -34.51
N THR A 177 10.34 -7.80 -33.64
CA THR A 177 10.11 -8.40 -32.34
C THR A 177 9.41 -7.40 -31.41
N ARG A 178 9.90 -6.15 -31.37
CA ARG A 178 9.45 -5.15 -30.41
C ARG A 178 9.73 -3.73 -30.88
N VAL A 179 8.84 -2.82 -30.54
CA VAL A 179 9.03 -1.38 -30.71
C VAL A 179 8.81 -0.71 -29.36
N GLU A 180 9.70 0.17 -28.94
CA GLU A 180 9.62 0.86 -27.67
C GLU A 180 9.89 2.35 -27.83
N LEU A 181 9.07 3.15 -27.18
CA LEU A 181 9.31 4.57 -27.00
C LEU A 181 10.34 4.77 -25.88
N GLN A 182 11.44 5.48 -26.13
CA GLN A 182 12.46 5.77 -25.12
C GLN A 182 12.09 7.01 -24.32
N SER A 183 12.00 8.17 -24.98
CA SER A 183 11.68 9.44 -24.35
C SER A 183 10.51 10.12 -25.04
N ILE A 184 9.75 10.88 -24.26
CA ILE A 184 8.71 11.78 -24.74
C ILE A 184 8.93 13.08 -23.99
N GLU A 185 9.43 14.09 -24.68
CA GLU A 185 9.80 15.38 -24.10
C GLU A 185 8.87 16.49 -24.58
N PRO A 186 7.91 16.92 -23.76
CA PRO A 186 7.10 18.09 -24.08
C PRO A 186 7.91 19.38 -23.91
N PRO A 187 7.48 20.50 -24.52
CA PRO A 187 8.07 21.82 -24.31
C PRO A 187 8.07 22.20 -22.81
N ARG A 188 9.09 22.92 -22.37
CA ARG A 188 9.29 23.29 -20.96
C ARG A 188 8.11 24.01 -20.34
N ASP A 189 7.44 24.87 -21.09
CA ASP A 189 6.29 25.63 -20.59
C ASP A 189 5.10 24.72 -20.30
N ILE A 190 4.87 23.73 -21.16
CA ILE A 190 3.83 22.71 -20.96
C ILE A 190 4.19 21.80 -19.79
N GLN A 191 5.45 21.38 -19.68
CA GLN A 191 5.93 20.57 -18.58
C GLN A 191 5.70 21.25 -17.23
N GLN A 192 6.04 22.53 -17.10
CA GLN A 192 5.80 23.32 -15.87
C GLN A 192 4.31 23.43 -15.55
N SER A 193 3.48 23.68 -16.55
CA SER A 193 2.02 23.76 -16.37
C SER A 193 1.43 22.43 -15.91
N MET A 194 1.88 21.32 -16.48
CA MET A 194 1.48 19.98 -16.08
C MET A 194 1.94 19.63 -14.66
N GLU A 195 3.17 20.02 -14.28
CA GLU A 195 3.67 19.81 -12.92
C GLU A 195 2.82 20.55 -11.89
N LEU A 196 2.45 21.78 -12.16
CA LEU A 196 1.56 22.58 -11.28
C LEU A 196 0.16 21.96 -11.20
N GLN A 197 -0.42 21.56 -12.34
CA GLN A 197 -1.72 20.90 -12.39
C GLN A 197 -1.70 19.55 -11.64
N MET A 198 -0.68 18.73 -11.86
CA MET A 198 -0.52 17.44 -11.18
C MET A 198 -0.32 17.61 -9.68
N ARG A 199 0.42 18.64 -9.25
CA ARG A 199 0.57 19.00 -7.83
C ARG A 199 -0.78 19.35 -7.21
N ALA A 200 -1.52 20.25 -7.82
CA ALA A 200 -2.85 20.67 -7.34
C ALA A 200 -3.83 19.49 -7.27
N GLU A 201 -3.84 18.63 -8.29
CA GLU A 201 -4.69 17.44 -8.30
C GLU A 201 -4.29 16.41 -7.22
N ARG A 202 -2.98 16.21 -6.99
CA ARG A 202 -2.50 15.35 -5.89
C ARG A 202 -2.88 15.91 -4.53
N GLU A 203 -2.73 17.20 -4.33
CA GLU A 203 -3.13 17.90 -3.09
C GLU A 203 -4.64 17.78 -2.86
N ARG A 204 -5.46 17.99 -3.90
CA ARG A 204 -6.90 17.80 -3.85
C ARG A 204 -7.28 16.38 -3.48
N ARG A 205 -6.69 15.37 -4.15
CA ARG A 205 -6.95 13.95 -3.84
C ARG A 205 -6.51 13.60 -2.43
N ALA A 206 -5.35 14.06 -1.99
CA ALA A 206 -4.87 13.85 -0.62
C ALA A 206 -5.82 14.46 0.41
N ALA A 207 -6.32 15.68 0.18
CA ALA A 207 -7.28 16.34 1.06
C ALA A 207 -8.60 15.56 1.15
N VAL A 208 -9.15 15.10 0.02
CA VAL A 208 -10.36 14.27 -0.02
C VAL A 208 -10.14 12.95 0.73
N THR A 209 -9.05 12.23 0.43
CA THR A 209 -8.72 10.95 1.07
C THR A 209 -8.54 11.11 2.59
N ASN A 210 -7.87 12.17 3.04
CA ASN A 210 -7.68 12.47 4.45
C ASN A 210 -9.02 12.80 5.14
N ALA A 211 -9.89 13.58 4.50
CA ALA A 211 -11.21 13.90 5.03
C ALA A 211 -12.10 12.64 5.14
N GLU A 212 -12.08 11.76 4.14
CA GLU A 212 -12.79 10.49 4.18
C GLU A 212 -12.24 9.55 5.26
N ALA A 213 -10.91 9.47 5.40
CA ALA A 213 -10.27 8.68 6.44
C ALA A 213 -10.62 9.19 7.83
N SER A 214 -10.62 10.53 8.03
CA SER A 214 -11.02 11.16 9.28
C SER A 214 -12.49 10.90 9.62
N LYS A 215 -13.37 11.01 8.61
CA LYS A 215 -14.79 10.67 8.77
C LYS A 215 -14.98 9.20 9.16
N ARG A 216 -14.30 8.27 8.48
CA ARG A 216 -14.40 6.84 8.80
C ARG A 216 -13.86 6.54 10.19
N ALA A 217 -12.75 7.15 10.59
CA ALA A 217 -12.18 7.00 11.92
C ALA A 217 -13.16 7.48 13.01
N ALA A 218 -13.78 8.65 12.83
CA ALA A 218 -14.77 9.17 13.78
C ALA A 218 -16.03 8.27 13.87
N VAL A 219 -16.50 7.72 12.76
CA VAL A 219 -17.63 6.78 12.75
C VAL A 219 -17.28 5.49 13.51
N LEU A 220 -16.13 4.88 13.20
CA LEU A 220 -15.67 3.66 13.86
C LEU A 220 -15.43 3.86 15.36
N GLU A 221 -14.90 5.03 15.75
CA GLU A 221 -14.72 5.38 17.15
C GLU A 221 -16.08 5.51 17.89
N ALA A 222 -17.03 6.21 17.28
CA ALA A 222 -18.38 6.36 17.84
C ALA A 222 -19.12 5.01 17.94
N GLU A 223 -19.00 4.15 16.94
CA GLU A 223 -19.55 2.79 16.96
C GLU A 223 -18.87 1.94 18.05
N GLY A 224 -17.55 2.00 18.17
CA GLY A 224 -16.79 1.32 19.21
C GLY A 224 -17.19 1.78 20.62
N GLN A 225 -17.35 3.08 20.84
CA GLN A 225 -17.82 3.64 22.09
C GLN A 225 -19.25 3.18 22.44
N ARG A 226 -20.15 3.20 21.46
CA ARG A 226 -21.52 2.69 21.61
C ARG A 226 -21.55 1.22 22.00
N GLU A 227 -20.78 0.39 21.28
CA GLU A 227 -20.69 -1.04 21.55
C GLU A 227 -20.11 -1.31 22.94
N ALA A 228 -19.05 -0.59 23.32
CA ALA A 228 -18.46 -0.69 24.66
C ALA A 228 -19.48 -0.34 25.78
N GLN A 229 -20.29 0.72 25.58
CA GLN A 229 -21.34 1.09 26.54
C GLN A 229 -22.43 0.03 26.64
N VAL A 230 -22.89 -0.51 25.52
CA VAL A 230 -23.89 -1.60 25.50
C VAL A 230 -23.34 -2.83 26.23
N ARG A 231 -22.13 -3.26 25.89
CA ARG A 231 -21.51 -4.41 26.57
C ARG A 231 -21.29 -4.22 28.05
N LYS A 232 -20.91 -3.00 28.43
CA LYS A 232 -20.79 -2.65 29.86
C LYS A 232 -22.14 -2.73 30.58
N ALA A 233 -23.20 -2.16 30.00
CA ALA A 233 -24.54 -2.21 30.58
C ALA A 233 -25.11 -3.64 30.67
N GLU A 234 -24.85 -4.47 29.65
CA GLU A 234 -25.21 -5.90 29.66
C GLU A 234 -24.46 -6.65 30.76
N GLY A 235 -23.16 -6.42 30.91
CA GLY A 235 -22.36 -7.02 31.98
C GLY A 235 -22.77 -6.58 33.36
N GLU A 236 -23.12 -5.31 33.57
CA GLU A 236 -23.65 -4.80 34.84
C GLU A 236 -25.00 -5.44 35.14
N ARG A 237 -25.90 -5.56 34.15
CA ARG A 237 -27.20 -6.23 34.32
C ARG A 237 -27.02 -7.69 34.72
N GLU A 238 -26.16 -8.43 34.03
CA GLU A 238 -25.89 -9.85 34.33
C GLU A 238 -25.25 -10.01 35.72
N ALA A 239 -24.28 -9.18 36.05
CA ALA A 239 -23.66 -9.16 37.37
C ALA A 239 -24.69 -8.88 38.49
N ASN A 240 -25.63 -7.96 38.26
CA ASN A 240 -26.69 -7.66 39.24
C ASN A 240 -27.69 -8.81 39.37
N ILE A 241 -28.07 -9.49 38.29
CA ILE A 241 -28.91 -10.69 38.33
C ILE A 241 -28.23 -11.82 39.12
N LEU A 242 -26.95 -12.12 38.80
CA LEU A 242 -26.18 -13.14 39.50
C LEU A 242 -26.00 -12.83 40.98
N ARG A 243 -25.76 -11.55 41.33
CA ARG A 243 -25.69 -11.13 42.75
C ARG A 243 -27.01 -11.32 43.45
N ALA A 244 -28.13 -10.93 42.82
CA ALA A 244 -29.47 -11.09 43.40
C ALA A 244 -29.82 -12.57 43.59
N GLN A 245 -29.50 -13.42 42.62
CA GLN A 245 -29.69 -14.88 42.69
C GLN A 245 -28.84 -15.48 43.83
N GLY A 246 -27.56 -15.15 43.87
CA GLY A 246 -26.65 -15.62 44.93
C GLY A 246 -27.09 -15.15 46.32
N GLN A 247 -27.60 -13.92 46.44
CA GLN A 247 -28.18 -13.44 47.72
C GLN A 247 -29.49 -14.18 48.10
N ALA A 248 -30.35 -14.47 47.11
CA ALA A 248 -31.58 -15.26 47.36
C ALA A 248 -31.25 -16.69 47.80
N GLU A 249 -30.33 -17.35 47.12
CA GLU A 249 -29.84 -18.69 47.47
C GLU A 249 -29.19 -18.71 48.86
N ALA A 250 -28.35 -17.72 49.16
CA ALA A 250 -27.72 -17.58 50.47
C ALA A 250 -28.75 -17.39 51.58
N ARG A 251 -29.79 -16.56 51.33
CA ARG A 251 -30.89 -16.36 52.31
C ARG A 251 -31.74 -17.63 52.53
N LEU A 252 -32.01 -18.38 51.45
CA LEU A 252 -32.70 -19.65 51.54
C LEU A 252 -31.88 -20.67 52.36
N ALA A 253 -30.59 -20.82 52.03
CA ALA A 253 -29.72 -21.71 52.76
C ALA A 253 -29.58 -21.35 54.25
N LEU A 254 -29.50 -20.05 54.58
CA LEU A 254 -29.52 -19.58 55.96
C LEU A 254 -30.82 -19.90 56.64
N ALA A 255 -31.97 -19.65 55.98
CA ALA A 255 -33.32 -19.94 56.59
C ALA A 255 -33.50 -21.45 56.79
N GLU A 256 -33.03 -22.29 55.86
CA GLU A 256 -33.05 -23.76 56.05
C GLU A 256 -32.15 -24.21 57.18
N ALA A 257 -30.98 -23.64 57.31
CA ALA A 257 -30.03 -23.93 58.39
C ALA A 257 -30.66 -23.46 59.80
N GLU A 258 -31.28 -22.27 59.83
CA GLU A 258 -31.95 -21.77 61.02
C GLU A 258 -33.13 -22.65 61.33
N ALA A 259 -33.98 -23.03 60.38
CA ALA A 259 -35.13 -23.94 60.64
C ALA A 259 -34.67 -25.29 61.14
N ALA A 260 -33.59 -25.86 60.61
CA ALA A 260 -32.98 -27.11 61.06
C ALA A 260 -32.44 -26.98 62.51
N ALA A 261 -31.82 -25.83 62.85
CA ALA A 261 -31.36 -25.53 64.21
C ALA A 261 -32.51 -25.39 65.19
N ILE A 262 -33.57 -24.68 64.81
CA ILE A 262 -34.79 -24.50 65.57
C ILE A 262 -35.46 -25.86 65.86
N GLY A 263 -35.54 -26.71 64.78
CA GLY A 263 -36.13 -28.05 64.96
C GLY A 263 -35.34 -28.93 65.96
N ARG A 264 -33.99 -28.84 65.95
CA ARG A 264 -33.17 -29.58 66.95
C ARG A 264 -33.30 -29.04 68.36
N ILE A 265 -33.44 -27.72 68.54
CA ILE A 265 -33.61 -27.09 69.83
C ILE A 265 -35.04 -27.42 70.36
N ALA A 266 -36.06 -27.38 69.49
CA ALA A 266 -37.45 -27.74 69.91
C ALA A 266 -37.58 -29.24 70.32
N ALA A 267 -36.81 -30.13 69.74
CA ALA A 267 -36.78 -31.51 70.12
C ALA A 267 -36.03 -31.80 71.44
N ALA A 268 -35.19 -30.85 71.91
CA ALA A 268 -34.38 -30.98 73.11
C ALA A 268 -34.97 -30.27 74.35
N LEU A 269 -35.98 -29.40 74.17
CA LEU A 269 -36.58 -28.62 75.23
C LEU A 269 -38.09 -28.97 75.45
N PRO A 270 -38.63 -28.92 76.72
CA PRO A 270 -40.07 -29.15 76.99
C PRO A 270 -40.95 -28.11 76.24
N ASP A 271 -42.19 -28.51 75.95
CA ASP A 271 -43.15 -27.74 75.17
C ASP A 271 -43.30 -26.28 75.66
N GLY A 272 -43.11 -25.32 74.75
CA GLY A 272 -43.25 -23.89 74.92
C GLY A 272 -42.02 -23.07 75.25
N GLN A 273 -40.91 -23.64 75.66
CA GLN A 273 -39.67 -22.88 76.00
C GLN A 273 -38.73 -22.62 74.88
N ALA A 274 -38.81 -23.37 73.73
CA ALA A 274 -38.00 -23.21 72.60
C ALA A 274 -38.20 -21.85 71.90
N ALA A 275 -39.42 -21.36 71.81
CA ALA A 275 -39.72 -20.07 71.20
C ALA A 275 -39.16 -18.90 72.00
N MET A 276 -39.25 -18.99 73.33
CA MET A 276 -38.75 -17.98 74.25
C MET A 276 -37.21 -17.90 74.24
N TYR A 277 -36.49 -19.04 74.12
CA TYR A 277 -35.04 -19.13 73.96
C TYR A 277 -34.56 -18.52 72.67
N LEU A 278 -35.23 -18.79 71.55
CA LEU A 278 -34.91 -18.22 70.22
C LEU A 278 -35.17 -16.70 70.20
N LEU A 279 -36.23 -16.23 70.74
CA LEU A 279 -36.51 -14.78 70.87
C LEU A 279 -35.42 -14.07 71.66
N GLY A 280 -34.96 -14.68 72.76
CA GLY A 280 -33.87 -14.17 73.57
C GLY A 280 -32.54 -14.13 72.80
N LEU A 281 -32.21 -15.16 72.02
CA LEU A 281 -30.98 -15.25 71.26
C LEU A 281 -30.98 -14.22 70.11
N LYS A 282 -32.09 -14.06 69.40
CA LYS A 282 -32.28 -13.03 68.33
C LYS A 282 -32.23 -11.61 68.92
N TYR A 283 -32.72 -11.42 70.12
CA TYR A 283 -32.64 -10.14 70.84
C TYR A 283 -31.16 -9.81 71.16
N LEU A 284 -30.40 -10.78 71.64
CA LEU A 284 -28.96 -10.60 71.94
C LEU A 284 -28.15 -10.35 70.73
N GLU A 285 -28.47 -10.98 69.60
CA GLU A 285 -27.80 -10.72 68.26
C GLU A 285 -28.10 -9.31 67.71
N ALA A 286 -29.29 -8.77 67.97
CA ALA A 286 -29.68 -7.43 67.53
C ALA A 286 -29.12 -6.31 68.42
N LEU A 287 -28.74 -6.56 69.67
CA LEU A 287 -28.15 -5.57 70.57
C LEU A 287 -26.88 -4.86 70.05
N PRO A 288 -25.89 -5.52 69.46
CA PRO A 288 -24.72 -4.84 68.91
C PRO A 288 -25.06 -3.90 67.73
N GLN A 289 -26.09 -4.21 66.96
CA GLN A 289 -26.55 -3.38 65.84
C GLN A 289 -27.25 -2.10 66.29
N LEU A 290 -27.87 -2.14 67.42
CA LEU A 290 -28.54 -0.97 68.07
C LEU A 290 -27.49 0.00 68.63
N THR A 291 -26.35 -0.49 69.07
CA THR A 291 -25.26 0.35 69.60
C THR A 291 -24.40 1.01 68.55
N ALA A 292 -24.40 0.51 67.28
CA ALA A 292 -23.63 1.07 66.16
C ALA A 292 -24.35 2.22 65.45
N GLY A 293 -25.61 2.49 65.67
CA GLY A 293 -26.44 3.53 65.05
C GLY A 293 -26.45 4.85 65.83
N LYS A 294 -26.24 5.96 65.11
CA LYS A 294 -26.34 7.33 65.65
C LYS A 294 -27.83 7.77 65.82
N GLY A 295 -28.55 7.22 66.73
CA GLY A 295 -29.88 7.69 66.96
C GLY A 295 -30.70 6.66 67.74
N SER A 296 -30.90 6.86 69.04
CA SER A 296 -31.52 5.91 69.91
C SER A 296 -32.94 6.34 70.30
N THR A 297 -33.90 5.67 69.70
CA THR A 297 -35.18 5.48 70.35
C THR A 297 -35.47 3.99 70.40
N ILE A 298 -35.29 3.36 71.51
CA ILE A 298 -35.49 1.92 71.69
C ILE A 298 -36.95 1.75 72.20
N PHE A 299 -37.81 1.19 71.34
CA PHE A 299 -39.15 0.72 71.81
C PHE A 299 -39.01 -0.65 72.45
N LEU A 300 -39.13 -0.70 73.76
CA LEU A 300 -39.18 -1.96 74.48
C LEU A 300 -40.63 -2.37 74.67
N PRO A 301 -41.04 -3.56 74.25
CA PRO A 301 -42.33 -4.09 74.60
C PRO A 301 -42.45 -4.27 76.14
N ALA A 302 -43.58 -3.94 76.72
CA ALA A 302 -43.80 -3.92 78.18
C ALA A 302 -43.55 -5.26 78.92
N GLU A 303 -43.54 -6.37 78.19
CA GLU A 303 -43.27 -7.71 78.70
C GLU A 303 -41.76 -8.03 78.85
N ALA A 304 -40.89 -7.22 78.29
CA ALA A 304 -39.46 -7.38 78.45
C ALA A 304 -38.87 -6.78 79.73
N SER A 305 -39.70 -6.08 80.53
CA SER A 305 -39.24 -5.45 81.77
C SER A 305 -38.82 -6.44 82.87
N GLY A 306 -39.30 -7.68 82.81
CA GLY A 306 -38.86 -8.73 83.76
C GLY A 306 -37.41 -9.25 83.47
N VAL A 307 -36.94 -9.21 82.23
CA VAL A 307 -35.61 -9.66 81.84
C VAL A 307 -34.57 -8.55 82.05
N MET A 308 -34.99 -7.28 81.92
CA MET A 308 -34.12 -6.12 82.15
C MET A 308 -33.75 -5.91 83.60
N GLY A 309 -34.65 -6.32 84.51
CA GLY A 309 -34.38 -6.27 85.97
C GLY A 309 -33.23 -7.19 86.37
N ALA A 310 -33.06 -8.35 85.70
CA ALA A 310 -31.98 -9.28 85.96
C ALA A 310 -30.64 -8.79 85.41
N LEU A 311 -30.62 -8.01 84.30
CA LEU A 311 -29.45 -7.43 83.69
C LEU A 311 -28.99 -6.14 84.38
N GLY A 312 -29.89 -5.40 85.04
CA GLY A 312 -29.57 -4.23 85.88
C GLY A 312 -28.68 -4.60 87.07
N GLY A 313 -28.90 -5.77 87.64
CA GLY A 313 -28.04 -6.30 88.74
C GLY A 313 -26.64 -6.68 88.31
N LEU A 314 -26.46 -7.07 87.03
CA LEU A 314 -25.10 -7.40 86.47
C LEU A 314 -24.26 -6.14 86.20
N ARG A 315 -24.92 -5.00 85.85
CA ARG A 315 -24.20 -3.72 85.62
C ARG A 315 -23.72 -3.12 86.97
N GLU A 316 -24.47 -3.29 88.07
CA GLU A 316 -24.06 -2.84 89.38
C GLU A 316 -22.79 -3.61 89.87
N LEU A 317 -22.70 -4.90 89.55
CA LEU A 317 -21.54 -5.72 89.87
C LEU A 317 -20.32 -5.36 88.98
N LEU A 318 -20.48 -4.92 87.74
CA LEU A 318 -19.38 -4.49 86.83
C LEU A 318 -18.91 -3.06 87.11
N SER A 319 -19.78 -2.17 87.61
CA SER A 319 -19.43 -0.81 88.06
C SER A 319 -18.65 -0.75 89.37
N ALA A 320 -18.75 -1.78 90.18
CA ALA A 320 -18.04 -1.88 91.46
C ALA A 320 -16.58 -2.33 91.34
N THR A 321 -16.20 -2.85 90.15
CA THR A 321 -14.80 -3.35 89.90
C THR A 321 -13.92 -2.44 89.00
N GLY A 322 -14.42 -1.29 88.49
CA GLY A 322 -13.72 -0.41 87.54
C GLY A 322 -13.66 1.04 87.96
N GLY A 323 -13.07 1.35 89.09
CA GLY A 323 -12.76 2.72 89.49
C GLY A 323 -11.47 3.22 88.91
N ALA A 324 -11.42 4.51 88.60
CA ALA A 324 -10.24 5.41 88.46
C ALA A 324 -9.61 5.64 87.08
N ARG A 325 -9.82 6.80 86.56
CA ARG A 325 -8.94 7.96 86.32
C ARG A 325 -9.54 8.87 85.31
N GLU A 326 -10.06 10.04 85.69
CA GLU A 326 -9.47 11.40 85.66
C GLU A 326 -8.51 11.63 84.49
N SER A 327 -8.47 12.73 83.70
CA SER A 327 -9.02 14.08 83.86
C SER A 327 -8.56 14.91 82.62
N THR A 328 -9.29 16.01 82.40
CA THR A 328 -8.83 17.34 81.94
C THR A 328 -8.54 17.58 80.44
N GLY A 329 -9.23 18.64 79.94
CA GLY A 329 -8.69 19.62 79.01
C GLY A 329 -9.54 20.03 77.83
N GLY A 330 -10.40 21.06 78.01
CA GLY A 330 -10.87 21.89 76.89
C GLY A 330 -10.00 23.16 76.86
N PRO A 331 -10.34 24.23 76.15
CA PRO A 331 -10.98 24.37 74.85
C PRO A 331 -10.15 25.19 73.85
N GLY A 332 -10.54 25.34 72.60
CA GLY A 332 -9.92 26.25 71.66
C GLY A 332 -10.55 26.35 70.29
N ALA A 333 -11.14 27.51 70.11
CA ALA A 333 -11.82 28.00 68.91
C ALA A 333 -10.86 28.15 67.66
N GLY A 334 -11.39 28.09 66.48
CA GLY A 334 -10.72 28.55 65.29
C GLY A 334 -11.48 28.21 64.01
N ALA A 335 -12.34 29.13 63.61
CA ALA A 335 -12.96 29.19 62.29
C ALA A 335 -11.93 29.56 61.26
N THR A 336 -11.90 28.93 60.10
CA THR A 336 -11.59 29.61 58.82
C THR A 336 -12.21 28.84 57.66
N SER A 337 -13.11 29.53 57.01
CA SER A 337 -13.69 29.27 55.71
C SER A 337 -12.60 29.33 54.62
N ALA A 338 -12.54 28.36 53.72
CA ALA A 338 -11.86 28.50 52.44
C ALA A 338 -12.78 28.07 51.32
N THR A 339 -13.36 29.06 50.70
CA THR A 339 -14.05 29.06 49.42
C THR A 339 -13.10 28.61 48.34
N ARG A 340 -13.37 27.55 47.65
CA ARG A 340 -12.66 27.15 46.40
C ARG A 340 -13.54 27.57 45.22
N SER A 341 -13.12 28.68 44.57
CA SER A 341 -13.57 29.16 43.28
C SER A 341 -13.18 28.20 42.13
N ALA A 342 -14.13 27.95 41.22
CA ALA A 342 -13.94 27.29 39.95
C ALA A 342 -13.16 28.19 38.98
N PRO A 343 -12.33 27.64 38.05
CA PRO A 343 -11.71 28.44 36.99
C PRO A 343 -12.68 28.62 35.82
N GLY A 344 -12.81 29.86 35.40
CA GLY A 344 -13.66 30.32 34.31
C GLY A 344 -13.16 29.87 32.93
N LEU A 345 -14.14 29.68 32.07
CA LEU A 345 -13.99 29.56 30.60
C LEU A 345 -13.45 30.85 30.02
N GLY A 346 -12.25 30.79 29.43
CA GLY A 346 -11.67 31.85 28.61
C GLY A 346 -12.25 31.82 27.20
N THR A 347 -12.85 32.91 26.81
CA THR A 347 -13.25 33.22 25.43
C THR A 347 -12.02 33.49 24.56
N PRO A 348 -11.98 33.07 23.27
CA PRO A 348 -10.93 33.49 22.34
C PRO A 348 -11.36 34.76 21.61
N ASP A 349 -10.81 35.90 22.02
CA ASP A 349 -10.71 37.12 21.21
C ASP A 349 -9.33 37.14 20.58
N ALA A 350 -9.23 36.73 19.31
CA ALA A 350 -8.08 37.03 18.44
C ALA A 350 -8.47 36.92 16.96
N TYR A 351 -9.40 37.75 16.52
CA TYR A 351 -9.63 38.01 15.11
C TYR A 351 -9.97 39.45 14.88
N ARG A 352 -8.96 40.32 15.08
CA ARG A 352 -9.08 41.72 14.62
C ARG A 352 -7.72 42.42 14.61
N ALA A 353 -6.94 42.16 13.59
CA ALA A 353 -5.91 43.10 13.08
C ALA A 353 -5.28 42.50 11.83
N LEU A 354 -5.75 42.88 10.67
CA LEU A 354 -5.01 43.10 9.41
C LEU A 354 -6.06 43.31 8.30
N GLY A 355 -6.70 44.41 8.38
CA GLY A 355 -7.48 44.98 7.28
C GLY A 355 -6.97 46.37 7.04
N GLY A 356 -6.63 46.69 5.78
CA GLY A 356 -6.40 48.06 5.39
C GLY A 356 -5.13 48.24 4.58
N GLY A 357 -5.21 48.14 3.29
CA GLY A 357 -4.24 48.58 2.30
C GLY A 357 -4.92 48.63 0.94
N GLU A 358 -5.59 49.77 0.68
CA GLU A 358 -6.15 50.10 -0.62
C GLU A 358 -5.06 50.36 -1.67
N PRO A 359 -5.37 50.16 -2.97
CA PRO A 359 -4.43 50.42 -4.07
C PRO A 359 -4.51 51.84 -4.56
N THR A 360 -3.36 52.47 -4.73
CA THR A 360 -3.21 53.66 -5.60
C THR A 360 -2.38 53.27 -6.82
N GLY A 361 -2.89 53.40 -7.91
CA GLY A 361 -2.80 53.77 -9.24
C GLY A 361 -1.46 54.27 -9.76
N SER A 362 -1.02 53.73 -10.84
CA SER A 362 -0.50 54.32 -12.09
C SER A 362 -0.21 53.19 -13.07
#